data_45506efe770ed0541b0dad7372f4888f
#
_entry.id   45506efe770ed0541b0dad7372f4888f
#
_cell.length_a   1.000
_cell.length_b   1.000
_cell.length_c   1.000
_cell.angle_alpha   90.00
_cell.angle_beta   90.00
_cell.angle_gamma   90.00
#
_symmetry.space_group_name_H-M   'P 1'
#
loop_
_entity.id
_entity.type
_entity.pdbx_description
1 polymer ?
#
loop_
_entity_poly.entity_id
_entity_poly.type
_entity_poly.pdbx_seq_one_letter_code
_entity_poly.pdbx_strand_id
1 'polypeptide(L)'
;MLLFFALFAFCKRLRAAIVILALLLAWGLGSGWLTRPLLRIAQHGYAETLPPSFAPRTTIVLMGGGTDRRHGQLVPKSDSMPRIAAAARVYRQCRATGASCRVILSGGDPQHHGQAEADNYAPYVVAQGVAPADLTRENKSLNTYQNAQNVAAILGNAHDTALIVITSAYHMRRSVLAFKAFGYEPQPYVSDVRENRLTVLPRYRSLENSELALHELVGLARFHVWRWLHLY
;
A
#
# COMPACT_ATOMS: atom_id res chain seq x y z
N MET A 1 -1.33 27.94 -0.12
CA MET A 1 -2.19 28.22 -1.29
C MET A 1 -2.57 29.70 -1.40
N LEU A 2 -3.10 30.34 -0.38
CA LEU A 2 -3.47 31.78 -0.39
C LEU A 2 -2.32 32.73 -0.69
N LEU A 3 -1.11 32.47 -0.16
CA LEU A 3 0.09 33.28 -0.43
C LEU A 3 0.55 33.21 -1.90
N PHE A 4 0.41 32.05 -2.53
CA PHE A 4 0.68 31.87 -3.97
C PHE A 4 -0.30 32.65 -4.85
N PHE A 5 -1.57 32.68 -4.48
CA PHE A 5 -2.58 33.47 -5.19
C PHE A 5 -2.34 34.98 -5.05
N ALA A 6 -1.94 35.45 -3.87
CA ALA A 6 -1.63 36.86 -3.65
C ALA A 6 -0.40 37.30 -4.46
N LEU A 7 0.70 36.51 -4.45
CA LEU A 7 1.88 36.74 -5.29
C LEU A 7 1.55 36.66 -6.78
N PHE A 8 0.69 35.73 -7.20
CA PHE A 8 0.22 35.61 -8.58
C PHE A 8 -0.59 36.85 -9.02
N ALA A 9 -1.30 37.51 -8.11
CA ALA A 9 -2.10 38.70 -8.43
C ALA A 9 -1.24 39.96 -8.64
N PHE A 10 -0.07 40.07 -7.99
CA PHE A 10 0.70 41.31 -7.95
C PHE A 10 1.80 41.48 -9.01
N CYS A 11 2.34 40.41 -9.59
CA CYS A 11 3.49 40.52 -10.50
C CYS A 11 3.33 39.73 -11.81
N LYS A 12 3.15 40.43 -12.97
CA LYS A 12 2.97 39.79 -14.30
C LYS A 12 4.13 38.82 -14.68
N ARG A 13 5.39 39.19 -14.37
CA ARG A 13 6.56 38.34 -14.66
C ARG A 13 6.56 37.09 -13.79
N LEU A 14 6.18 37.22 -12.51
CA LEU A 14 6.07 36.09 -11.59
C LEU A 14 4.95 35.11 -12.00
N ARG A 15 3.83 35.64 -12.55
CA ARG A 15 2.74 34.80 -13.10
C ARG A 15 3.24 33.89 -14.24
N ALA A 16 3.98 34.46 -15.20
CA ALA A 16 4.54 33.69 -16.29
C ALA A 16 5.50 32.59 -15.79
N ALA A 17 6.37 32.93 -14.86
CA ALA A 17 7.30 31.95 -14.26
C ALA A 17 6.56 30.83 -13.51
N ILE A 18 5.53 31.14 -12.73
CA ILE A 18 4.71 30.15 -12.02
C ILE A 18 3.99 29.23 -13.01
N VAL A 19 3.39 29.77 -14.07
CA VAL A 19 2.72 28.96 -15.10
C VAL A 19 3.72 28.05 -15.82
N ILE A 20 4.86 28.55 -16.23
CA ILE A 20 5.91 27.75 -16.87
C ILE A 20 6.38 26.64 -15.93
N LEU A 21 6.65 26.94 -14.66
CA LEU A 21 7.05 25.95 -13.67
C LEU A 21 5.97 24.87 -13.48
N ALA A 22 4.70 25.27 -13.38
CA ALA A 22 3.59 24.33 -13.24
C ALA A 22 3.46 23.40 -14.45
N LEU A 23 3.63 23.95 -15.68
CA LEU A 23 3.62 23.16 -16.91
C LEU A 23 4.80 22.19 -16.98
N LEU A 24 6.01 22.62 -16.60
CA LEU A 24 7.20 21.78 -16.56
C LEU A 24 7.05 20.66 -15.51
N LEU A 25 6.51 20.95 -14.34
CA LEU A 25 6.22 19.95 -13.32
C LEU A 25 5.17 18.96 -13.80
N ALA A 26 4.05 19.42 -14.36
CA ALA A 26 3.00 18.57 -14.92
C ALA A 26 3.55 17.68 -16.06
N TRP A 27 4.37 18.26 -16.94
CA TRP A 27 5.04 17.51 -17.99
C TRP A 27 6.03 16.49 -17.41
N GLY A 28 6.88 16.88 -16.47
CA GLY A 28 7.88 16.00 -15.85
C GLY A 28 7.25 14.82 -15.09
N LEU A 29 6.12 15.06 -14.41
CA LEU A 29 5.33 14.01 -13.77
C LEU A 29 4.65 13.13 -14.83
N GLY A 30 3.95 13.72 -15.80
CA GLY A 30 3.24 12.97 -16.83
C GLY A 30 4.14 12.19 -17.79
N SER A 31 5.32 12.70 -18.11
CA SER A 31 6.31 12.04 -18.99
C SER A 31 7.18 11.00 -18.26
N GLY A 32 7.11 10.98 -16.92
CA GLY A 32 7.82 10.01 -16.08
C GLY A 32 9.21 10.45 -15.58
N TRP A 33 9.70 11.61 -16.01
CA TRP A 33 11.03 12.09 -15.59
C TRP A 33 11.11 12.35 -14.08
N LEU A 34 10.06 12.89 -13.48
CA LEU A 34 9.94 13.07 -12.02
C LEU A 34 9.33 11.85 -11.34
N THR A 35 8.41 11.14 -11.98
CA THR A 35 7.74 9.98 -11.43
C THR A 35 8.68 8.82 -11.15
N ARG A 36 9.61 8.55 -12.08
CA ARG A 36 10.56 7.44 -11.94
C ARG A 36 11.44 7.55 -10.68
N PRO A 37 12.10 8.68 -10.38
CA PRO A 37 12.84 8.84 -9.14
C PRO A 37 11.93 8.80 -7.90
N LEU A 38 10.73 9.39 -7.94
CA LEU A 38 9.78 9.32 -6.81
C LEU A 38 9.40 7.87 -6.48
N LEU A 39 9.07 7.06 -7.50
CA LEU A 39 8.80 5.63 -7.32
C LEU A 39 10.00 4.87 -6.76
N ARG A 40 11.21 5.14 -7.25
CA ARG A 40 12.42 4.50 -6.74
C ARG A 40 12.64 4.80 -5.25
N ILE A 41 12.38 6.04 -4.83
CA ILE A 41 12.49 6.43 -3.42
C ILE A 41 11.40 5.72 -2.59
N ALA A 42 10.15 5.69 -3.08
CA ALA A 42 9.04 5.05 -2.37
C ALA A 42 9.25 3.53 -2.22
N GLN A 43 9.84 2.87 -3.25
CA GLN A 43 10.08 1.42 -3.30
C GLN A 43 11.47 1.02 -2.80
N HIS A 44 12.26 1.98 -2.29
CA HIS A 44 13.63 1.70 -1.87
C HIS A 44 13.70 0.61 -0.80
N GLY A 45 14.53 -0.41 -1.06
CA GLY A 45 14.70 -1.59 -0.20
C GLY A 45 13.68 -2.71 -0.44
N TYR A 46 12.69 -2.51 -1.35
CA TYR A 46 11.61 -3.48 -1.63
C TYR A 46 11.38 -3.71 -3.13
N ALA A 47 12.42 -3.56 -3.93
CA ALA A 47 12.33 -3.80 -5.38
C ALA A 47 12.29 -5.29 -5.76
N GLU A 48 12.64 -6.17 -4.83
CA GLU A 48 12.69 -7.62 -5.03
C GLU A 48 11.85 -8.35 -3.99
N THR A 49 11.25 -9.47 -4.41
CA THR A 49 10.51 -10.37 -3.52
C THR A 49 11.44 -11.49 -3.07
N LEU A 50 11.73 -11.55 -1.78
CA LEU A 50 12.46 -12.67 -1.21
C LEU A 50 11.51 -13.83 -0.92
N PRO A 51 11.95 -15.10 -1.05
CA PRO A 51 11.16 -16.24 -0.62
C PRO A 51 10.79 -16.12 0.86
N PRO A 52 9.52 -16.35 1.23
CA PRO A 52 9.12 -16.27 2.62
C PRO A 52 9.64 -17.47 3.41
N SER A 53 10.00 -17.25 4.66
CA SER A 53 10.33 -18.30 5.62
C SER A 53 9.11 -18.63 6.46
N PHE A 54 8.78 -19.91 6.59
CA PHE A 54 7.61 -20.37 7.33
C PHE A 54 8.03 -20.99 8.67
N ALA A 55 7.32 -20.60 9.73
CA ALA A 55 7.38 -21.25 11.05
C ALA A 55 6.23 -22.26 11.20
N PRO A 56 6.25 -23.15 12.21
CA PRO A 56 5.15 -24.07 12.48
C PRO A 56 3.78 -23.39 12.58
N ARG A 57 3.75 -22.14 13.05
CA ARG A 57 2.59 -21.23 12.97
C ARG A 57 2.98 -20.01 12.14
N THR A 58 2.24 -19.74 11.08
CA THR A 58 2.52 -18.62 10.17
C THR A 58 1.24 -17.81 9.91
N THR A 59 1.32 -16.52 10.11
CA THR A 59 0.25 -15.58 9.78
C THR A 59 0.67 -14.75 8.57
N ILE A 60 -0.19 -14.73 7.57
CA ILE A 60 -0.03 -13.98 6.32
C ILE A 60 -1.02 -12.82 6.38
N VAL A 61 -0.52 -11.59 6.35
CA VAL A 61 -1.36 -10.39 6.36
C VAL A 61 -1.36 -9.76 4.97
N LEU A 62 -2.54 -9.68 4.37
CA LEU A 62 -2.76 -8.95 3.13
C LEU A 62 -3.24 -7.54 3.47
N MET A 63 -2.44 -6.55 3.10
CA MET A 63 -2.77 -5.13 3.30
C MET A 63 -3.72 -4.63 2.21
N GLY A 64 -4.73 -3.89 2.60
CA GLY A 64 -5.67 -3.24 1.69
C GLY A 64 -4.97 -2.37 0.63
N GLY A 65 -5.62 -2.17 -0.49
CA GLY A 65 -5.10 -1.40 -1.64
C GLY A 65 -6.20 -0.63 -2.38
N GLY A 66 -7.39 -0.60 -1.81
CA GLY A 66 -8.54 0.11 -2.36
C GLY A 66 -9.52 -0.79 -3.11
N THR A 67 -10.71 -0.25 -3.26
CA THR A 67 -11.78 -0.81 -4.09
C THR A 67 -12.12 0.15 -5.22
N ASP A 68 -12.81 -0.35 -6.24
CA ASP A 68 -13.26 0.41 -7.41
C ASP A 68 -14.68 -0.02 -7.80
N ARG A 69 -15.45 0.87 -8.43
CA ARG A 69 -16.77 0.54 -8.96
C ARG A 69 -16.68 0.22 -10.45
N ARG A 70 -17.01 -1.03 -10.82
CA ARG A 70 -17.06 -1.47 -12.21
C ARG A 70 -18.42 -2.05 -12.51
N HIS A 71 -19.08 -1.51 -13.51
CA HIS A 71 -20.44 -1.93 -13.90
C HIS A 71 -21.42 -1.98 -12.72
N GLY A 72 -21.36 -1.00 -11.82
CA GLY A 72 -22.21 -0.91 -10.63
C GLY A 72 -21.79 -1.83 -9.46
N GLN A 73 -20.84 -2.72 -9.64
CA GLN A 73 -20.35 -3.62 -8.60
C GLN A 73 -19.06 -3.05 -7.97
N LEU A 74 -18.92 -3.25 -6.66
CA LEU A 74 -17.69 -2.94 -5.96
C LEU A 74 -16.71 -4.12 -6.08
N VAL A 75 -15.54 -3.85 -6.62
CA VAL A 75 -14.49 -4.84 -6.88
C VAL A 75 -13.15 -4.39 -6.29
N PRO A 76 -12.19 -5.29 -6.03
CA PRO A 76 -10.84 -4.90 -5.67
C PRO A 76 -10.25 -3.98 -6.75
N LYS A 77 -9.59 -2.91 -6.34
CA LYS A 77 -8.82 -2.05 -7.26
C LYS A 77 -7.76 -2.87 -7.99
N SER A 78 -7.38 -2.45 -9.20
CA SER A 78 -6.36 -3.15 -10.01
C SER A 78 -5.08 -3.47 -9.22
N ASP A 79 -4.67 -2.57 -8.32
CA ASP A 79 -3.48 -2.70 -7.47
C ASP A 79 -3.64 -3.74 -6.36
N SER A 80 -4.88 -4.06 -5.99
CA SER A 80 -5.19 -5.06 -4.97
C SER A 80 -5.13 -6.49 -5.52
N MET A 81 -5.34 -6.67 -6.83
CA MET A 81 -5.36 -8.02 -7.45
C MET A 81 -4.02 -8.75 -7.33
N PRO A 82 -2.83 -8.13 -7.60
CA PRO A 82 -1.54 -8.77 -7.35
C PRO A 82 -1.34 -9.17 -5.89
N ARG A 83 -1.82 -8.34 -4.94
CA ARG A 83 -1.74 -8.63 -3.50
C ARG A 83 -2.58 -9.85 -3.13
N ILE A 84 -3.80 -9.94 -3.64
CA ILE A 84 -4.71 -11.09 -3.46
C ILE A 84 -4.06 -12.37 -3.99
N ALA A 85 -3.53 -12.32 -5.22
CA ALA A 85 -2.85 -13.46 -5.83
C ALA A 85 -1.59 -13.88 -5.06
N ALA A 86 -0.82 -12.92 -4.55
CA ALA A 86 0.36 -13.17 -3.73
C ALA A 86 -0.03 -13.84 -2.39
N ALA A 87 -1.08 -13.36 -1.71
CA ALA A 87 -1.54 -13.95 -0.45
C ALA A 87 -1.97 -15.41 -0.62
N ALA A 88 -2.74 -15.72 -1.64
CA ALA A 88 -3.14 -17.09 -1.94
C ALA A 88 -1.96 -17.98 -2.32
N ARG A 89 -0.98 -17.47 -3.06
CA ARG A 89 0.25 -18.19 -3.39
C ARG A 89 1.08 -18.50 -2.15
N VAL A 90 1.35 -17.51 -1.29
CA VAL A 90 2.11 -17.67 -0.06
C VAL A 90 1.39 -18.63 0.91
N TYR A 91 0.06 -18.54 1.00
CA TYR A 91 -0.74 -19.47 1.79
C TYR A 91 -0.56 -20.92 1.32
N ARG A 92 -0.67 -21.20 0.01
CA ARG A 92 -0.45 -22.55 -0.52
C ARG A 92 0.97 -23.06 -0.26
N GLN A 93 1.98 -22.21 -0.42
CA GLN A 93 3.38 -22.55 -0.09
C GLN A 93 3.53 -22.88 1.41
N CYS A 94 2.95 -22.09 2.29
CA CYS A 94 2.95 -22.33 3.71
C CYS A 94 2.27 -23.67 4.05
N ARG A 95 1.08 -23.94 3.52
CA ARG A 95 0.36 -25.21 3.75
C ARG A 95 1.13 -26.44 3.25
N ALA A 96 1.88 -26.29 2.16
CA ALA A 96 2.71 -27.37 1.61
C ALA A 96 3.85 -27.79 2.55
N THR A 97 4.26 -26.94 3.51
CA THR A 97 5.26 -27.29 4.53
C THR A 97 4.69 -28.08 5.71
N GLY A 98 3.37 -28.26 5.79
CA GLY A 98 2.70 -28.85 6.95
C GLY A 98 2.44 -27.87 8.11
N ALA A 99 2.82 -26.59 7.94
CA ALA A 99 2.60 -25.56 8.95
C ALA A 99 1.13 -25.20 9.13
N SER A 100 0.77 -24.69 10.31
CA SER A 100 -0.51 -24.04 10.56
C SER A 100 -0.46 -22.62 9.97
N CYS A 101 -1.23 -22.37 8.94
CA CYS A 101 -1.21 -21.13 8.17
C CYS A 101 -2.57 -20.45 8.22
N ARG A 102 -2.58 -19.16 8.54
CA ARG A 102 -3.80 -18.34 8.47
C ARG A 102 -3.55 -17.09 7.64
N VAL A 103 -4.60 -16.55 7.05
CA VAL A 103 -4.58 -15.30 6.29
C VAL A 103 -5.45 -14.25 7.00
N ILE A 104 -4.91 -13.08 7.23
CA ILE A 104 -5.65 -11.92 7.70
C ILE A 104 -5.74 -10.93 6.54
N LEU A 105 -6.97 -10.60 6.12
CA LEU A 105 -7.23 -9.48 5.22
C LEU A 105 -7.41 -8.24 6.08
N SER A 106 -6.59 -7.21 5.87
CA SER A 106 -6.62 -6.00 6.68
C SER A 106 -6.90 -4.77 5.82
N GLY A 107 -8.06 -4.15 6.07
CA GLY A 107 -8.52 -2.94 5.40
C GLY A 107 -10.01 -2.70 5.61
N GLY A 108 -10.35 -1.54 6.18
CA GLY A 108 -11.72 -1.06 6.32
C GLY A 108 -12.25 -0.40 5.05
N ASP A 109 -13.02 0.67 5.21
CA ASP A 109 -13.57 1.44 4.08
C ASP A 109 -13.10 2.91 4.10
N PRO A 110 -11.81 3.19 3.85
CA PRO A 110 -11.29 4.56 3.83
C PRO A 110 -11.81 5.39 2.65
N GLN A 111 -12.37 4.74 1.64
CA GLN A 111 -12.92 5.36 0.44
C GLN A 111 -14.42 5.66 0.55
N HIS A 112 -15.09 5.24 1.65
CA HIS A 112 -16.52 5.38 1.89
C HIS A 112 -17.38 4.78 0.77
N HIS A 113 -16.98 3.62 0.27
CA HIS A 113 -17.71 2.90 -0.77
C HIS A 113 -18.86 2.03 -0.24
N GLY A 114 -18.98 1.93 1.11
CA GLY A 114 -20.03 1.17 1.79
C GLY A 114 -19.68 -0.30 2.06
N GLN A 115 -18.45 -0.72 1.76
CA GLN A 115 -17.94 -2.05 2.08
C GLN A 115 -16.44 -1.99 2.38
N ALA A 116 -16.03 -2.64 3.45
CA ALA A 116 -14.60 -2.74 3.80
C ALA A 116 -13.82 -3.53 2.75
N GLU A 117 -12.55 -3.13 2.54
CA GLU A 117 -11.64 -3.81 1.61
C GLU A 117 -11.46 -5.29 1.97
N ALA A 118 -11.30 -5.61 3.26
CA ALA A 118 -11.16 -6.99 3.73
C ALA A 118 -12.38 -7.86 3.37
N ASP A 119 -13.59 -7.32 3.48
CA ASP A 119 -14.82 -8.02 3.11
C ASP A 119 -14.96 -8.17 1.59
N ASN A 120 -14.56 -7.14 0.84
CA ASN A 120 -14.57 -7.16 -0.62
C ASN A 120 -13.56 -8.16 -1.19
N TYR A 121 -12.37 -8.30 -0.57
CA TYR A 121 -11.31 -9.19 -1.06
C TYR A 121 -11.54 -10.66 -0.70
N ALA A 122 -12.29 -10.95 0.38
CA ALA A 122 -12.48 -12.30 0.89
C ALA A 122 -12.93 -13.32 -0.17
N PRO A 123 -13.96 -13.08 -1.01
CA PRO A 123 -14.39 -14.04 -2.03
C PRO A 123 -13.28 -14.31 -3.06
N TYR A 124 -12.47 -13.31 -3.40
CA TYR A 124 -11.37 -13.46 -4.38
C TYR A 124 -10.22 -14.31 -3.83
N VAL A 125 -9.91 -14.16 -2.55
CA VAL A 125 -8.85 -14.93 -1.88
C VAL A 125 -9.30 -16.40 -1.70
N VAL A 126 -10.56 -16.63 -1.33
CA VAL A 126 -11.15 -17.96 -1.23
C VAL A 126 -11.19 -18.65 -2.59
N ALA A 127 -11.61 -17.95 -3.65
CA ALA A 127 -11.62 -18.48 -5.01
C ALA A 127 -10.23 -18.90 -5.51
N GLN A 128 -9.14 -18.34 -4.92
CA GLN A 128 -7.75 -18.70 -5.20
C GLN A 128 -7.18 -19.78 -4.28
N GLY A 129 -8.03 -20.42 -3.46
CA GLY A 129 -7.69 -21.61 -2.69
C GLY A 129 -7.30 -21.38 -1.23
N VAL A 130 -7.56 -20.19 -0.66
CA VAL A 130 -7.46 -20.00 0.79
C VAL A 130 -8.71 -20.58 1.45
N ALA A 131 -8.52 -21.50 2.41
CA ALA A 131 -9.64 -22.10 3.12
C ALA A 131 -10.39 -21.04 3.96
N PRO A 132 -11.73 -20.98 3.90
CA PRO A 132 -12.51 -20.03 4.70
C PRO A 132 -12.23 -20.11 6.22
N ALA A 133 -11.93 -21.30 6.72
CA ALA A 133 -11.60 -21.53 8.14
C ALA A 133 -10.26 -20.89 8.55
N ASP A 134 -9.33 -20.68 7.61
CA ASP A 134 -8.02 -20.08 7.84
C ASP A 134 -8.02 -18.57 7.55
N LEU A 135 -9.19 -17.99 7.20
CA LEU A 135 -9.33 -16.59 6.79
C LEU A 135 -9.92 -15.74 7.91
N THR A 136 -9.23 -14.69 8.30
CA THR A 136 -9.71 -13.65 9.22
C THR A 136 -9.83 -12.33 8.49
N ARG A 137 -10.88 -11.55 8.79
CA ARG A 137 -11.11 -10.22 8.22
C ARG A 137 -10.96 -9.16 9.30
N GLU A 138 -10.00 -8.27 9.13
CA GLU A 138 -9.89 -7.02 9.85
C GLU A 138 -10.46 -5.92 8.95
N ASN A 139 -11.66 -5.46 9.25
CA ASN A 139 -12.48 -4.61 8.38
C ASN A 139 -12.79 -3.22 8.99
N LYS A 140 -12.00 -2.77 9.98
CA LYS A 140 -12.26 -1.51 10.71
C LYS A 140 -11.23 -0.42 10.43
N SER A 141 -10.04 -0.77 9.98
CA SER A 141 -8.93 0.16 9.78
C SER A 141 -9.18 1.13 8.63
N LEU A 142 -8.84 2.40 8.83
CA LEU A 142 -8.97 3.48 7.84
C LEU A 142 -7.59 3.99 7.34
N ASN A 143 -6.51 3.46 7.89
CA ASN A 143 -5.14 3.82 7.50
C ASN A 143 -4.15 2.71 7.90
N THR A 144 -2.93 2.80 7.40
CA THR A 144 -1.89 1.76 7.60
C THR A 144 -1.51 1.54 9.06
N TYR A 145 -1.53 2.58 9.90
CA TYR A 145 -1.25 2.45 11.33
C TYR A 145 -2.36 1.64 12.01
N GLN A 146 -3.63 1.94 11.73
CA GLN A 146 -4.77 1.18 12.25
C GLN A 146 -4.79 -0.26 11.73
N ASN A 147 -4.38 -0.50 10.48
CA ASN A 147 -4.21 -1.88 9.98
C ASN A 147 -3.26 -2.65 10.89
N ALA A 148 -2.07 -2.12 11.15
CA ALA A 148 -1.10 -2.79 12.01
C ALA A 148 -1.60 -2.92 13.46
N GLN A 149 -2.24 -1.89 14.00
CA GLN A 149 -2.83 -1.88 15.35
C GLN A 149 -3.89 -2.98 15.51
N ASN A 150 -4.84 -3.04 14.58
CA ASN A 150 -5.95 -4.00 14.66
C ASN A 150 -5.46 -5.44 14.40
N VAL A 151 -4.52 -5.62 13.48
CA VAL A 151 -3.87 -6.93 13.26
C VAL A 151 -3.08 -7.34 14.48
N ALA A 152 -2.34 -6.44 15.13
CA ALA A 152 -1.62 -6.71 16.37
C ALA A 152 -2.59 -7.16 17.48
N ALA A 153 -3.76 -6.53 17.60
CA ALA A 153 -4.80 -6.95 18.54
C ALA A 153 -5.35 -8.36 18.25
N ILE A 154 -5.47 -8.75 16.97
CA ILE A 154 -5.87 -10.11 16.55
C ILE A 154 -4.76 -11.12 16.83
N LEU A 155 -3.50 -10.73 16.68
CA LEU A 155 -2.34 -11.60 16.93
C LEU A 155 -2.13 -11.83 18.44
N GLY A 156 -2.39 -10.83 19.27
CA GLY A 156 -2.11 -10.86 20.70
C GLY A 156 -0.60 -11.04 20.97
N ASN A 157 -0.26 -11.76 22.02
CA ASN A 157 1.14 -12.03 22.40
C ASN A 157 1.79 -13.20 21.63
N ALA A 158 1.28 -13.53 20.44
CA ALA A 158 1.78 -14.67 19.66
C ALA A 158 3.12 -14.34 18.96
N HIS A 159 4.18 -14.13 19.75
CA HIS A 159 5.54 -13.89 19.27
C HIS A 159 6.19 -15.12 18.59
N ASP A 160 5.63 -16.33 18.79
CA ASP A 160 6.10 -17.58 18.18
C ASP A 160 5.56 -17.81 16.76
N THR A 161 4.97 -16.79 16.14
CA THR A 161 4.34 -16.88 14.83
C THR A 161 5.16 -16.11 13.82
N ALA A 162 5.55 -16.75 12.71
CA ALA A 162 6.07 -16.01 11.56
C ALA A 162 4.98 -15.09 11.01
N LEU A 163 5.29 -13.81 10.90
CA LEU A 163 4.39 -12.80 10.34
C LEU A 163 4.89 -12.39 8.96
N ILE A 164 4.10 -12.65 7.92
CA ILE A 164 4.40 -12.26 6.54
C ILE A 164 3.42 -11.16 6.14
N VAL A 165 3.93 -9.98 5.79
CA VAL A 165 3.11 -8.86 5.32
C VAL A 165 3.20 -8.75 3.81
N ILE A 166 2.05 -8.79 3.15
CA ILE A 166 1.91 -8.73 1.70
C ILE A 166 1.30 -7.40 1.27
N THR A 167 2.03 -6.68 0.45
CA THR A 167 1.56 -5.45 -0.21
C THR A 167 2.46 -5.11 -1.41
N SER A 168 2.12 -4.04 -2.15
CA SER A 168 2.94 -3.53 -3.25
C SER A 168 4.24 -2.89 -2.74
N ALA A 169 5.30 -2.91 -3.54
CA ALA A 169 6.62 -2.38 -3.18
C ALA A 169 6.57 -0.94 -2.64
N TYR A 170 5.79 -0.06 -3.29
CA TYR A 170 5.68 1.34 -2.89
C TYR A 170 5.06 1.52 -1.49
N HIS A 171 4.20 0.60 -1.06
CA HIS A 171 3.51 0.64 0.24
C HIS A 171 4.25 -0.14 1.34
N MET A 172 5.21 -1.01 0.98
CA MET A 172 5.83 -1.96 1.90
C MET A 172 6.57 -1.28 3.06
N ARG A 173 7.35 -0.24 2.76
CA ARG A 173 8.14 0.45 3.80
C ARG A 173 7.24 1.00 4.92
N ARG A 174 6.13 1.64 4.58
CA ARG A 174 5.18 2.20 5.56
C ARG A 174 4.46 1.09 6.33
N SER A 175 4.12 -0.02 5.66
CA SER A 175 3.50 -1.18 6.31
C SER A 175 4.44 -1.82 7.33
N VAL A 176 5.69 -2.10 6.97
CA VAL A 176 6.68 -2.68 7.89
C VAL A 176 6.92 -1.77 9.09
N LEU A 177 7.08 -0.46 8.88
CA LEU A 177 7.25 0.50 9.98
C LEU A 177 6.04 0.52 10.93
N ALA A 178 4.82 0.41 10.39
CA ALA A 178 3.61 0.35 11.21
C ALA A 178 3.58 -0.91 12.09
N PHE A 179 3.90 -2.10 11.57
CA PHE A 179 3.97 -3.33 12.37
C PHE A 179 5.08 -3.29 13.42
N LYS A 180 6.25 -2.70 13.10
CA LYS A 180 7.35 -2.52 14.06
C LYS A 180 6.96 -1.60 15.23
N ALA A 181 6.08 -0.64 15.02
CA ALA A 181 5.58 0.22 16.09
C ALA A 181 4.75 -0.56 17.14
N PHE A 182 4.22 -1.74 16.79
CA PHE A 182 3.51 -2.65 17.70
C PHE A 182 4.36 -3.86 18.14
N GLY A 183 5.69 -3.80 17.96
CA GLY A 183 6.62 -4.84 18.42
C GLY A 183 6.72 -6.07 17.53
N TYR A 184 6.19 -6.03 16.30
CA TYR A 184 6.30 -7.14 15.34
C TYR A 184 7.42 -6.89 14.34
N GLU A 185 8.14 -7.96 14.00
CA GLU A 185 9.15 -7.97 12.92
C GLU A 185 8.60 -8.76 11.72
N PRO A 186 7.82 -8.11 10.83
CA PRO A 186 7.22 -8.81 9.72
C PRO A 186 8.24 -9.12 8.62
N GLN A 187 8.09 -10.28 8.00
CA GLN A 187 8.75 -10.60 6.73
C GLN A 187 7.99 -9.89 5.60
N PRO A 188 8.64 -8.99 4.85
CA PRO A 188 8.01 -8.32 3.72
C PRO A 188 7.89 -9.28 2.53
N TYR A 189 6.70 -9.39 1.95
CA TYR A 189 6.46 -10.08 0.70
C TYR A 189 5.86 -9.12 -0.32
N VAL A 190 6.65 -8.71 -1.29
CA VAL A 190 6.24 -7.73 -2.31
C VAL A 190 5.36 -8.43 -3.34
N SER A 191 4.13 -7.95 -3.53
CA SER A 191 3.18 -8.49 -4.51
C SER A 191 3.49 -8.05 -5.93
N ASP A 192 3.93 -6.81 -6.08
CA ASP A 192 4.22 -6.14 -7.34
C ASP A 192 5.15 -4.95 -7.14
N VAL A 193 5.90 -4.64 -8.19
CA VAL A 193 6.77 -3.47 -8.27
C VAL A 193 6.24 -2.56 -9.38
N ARG A 194 6.11 -1.28 -9.08
CA ARG A 194 5.69 -0.29 -10.07
C ARG A 194 6.87 0.20 -10.89
N GLU A 195 6.73 0.12 -12.19
CA GLU A 195 7.66 0.71 -13.14
C GLU A 195 7.02 1.88 -13.88
N ASN A 196 7.86 2.85 -14.21
CA ASN A 196 7.44 3.98 -15.04
C ASN A 196 8.38 4.15 -16.23
N ARG A 197 7.82 4.15 -17.43
CA ARG A 197 8.57 4.39 -18.65
C ARG A 197 8.73 5.89 -18.89
N LEU A 198 9.90 6.30 -19.33
CA LEU A 198 10.13 7.67 -19.80
C LEU A 198 9.50 7.85 -21.18
N THR A 199 8.78 8.93 -21.34
CA THR A 199 8.10 9.29 -22.59
C THR A 199 8.21 10.80 -22.82
N VAL A 200 8.10 11.24 -24.08
CA VAL A 200 8.06 12.67 -24.40
C VAL A 200 6.68 13.26 -24.08
N LEU A 201 5.63 12.52 -24.41
CA LEU A 201 4.25 12.94 -24.14
C LEU A 201 3.79 12.47 -22.77
N PRO A 202 3.09 13.32 -22.00
CA PRO A 202 2.47 12.95 -20.73
C PRO A 202 1.51 11.77 -20.89
N ARG A 203 1.52 10.85 -19.92
CA ARG A 203 0.64 9.69 -19.83
C ARG A 203 -0.10 9.66 -18.51
N TYR A 204 -1.37 9.30 -18.53
CA TYR A 204 -2.20 9.15 -17.33
C TYR A 204 -1.55 8.20 -16.31
N ARG A 205 -1.02 7.05 -16.76
CA ARG A 205 -0.34 6.08 -15.90
C ARG A 205 0.87 6.66 -15.14
N SER A 206 1.60 7.60 -15.74
CA SER A 206 2.71 8.27 -15.05
C SER A 206 2.20 9.20 -13.96
N LEU A 207 1.09 9.91 -14.18
CA LEU A 207 0.46 10.75 -13.17
C LEU A 207 -0.08 9.91 -12.01
N GLU A 208 -0.76 8.81 -12.30
CA GLU A 208 -1.24 7.84 -11.28
C GLU A 208 -0.06 7.31 -10.44
N ASN A 209 1.03 6.91 -11.07
CA ASN A 209 2.23 6.46 -10.37
C ASN A 209 2.89 7.58 -9.54
N SER A 210 2.81 8.84 -9.98
CA SER A 210 3.30 9.99 -9.21
C SER A 210 2.47 10.21 -7.97
N GLU A 211 1.15 10.13 -8.09
CA GLU A 211 0.21 10.26 -6.97
C GLU A 211 0.50 9.18 -5.92
N LEU A 212 0.61 7.91 -6.33
CA LEU A 212 0.96 6.80 -5.45
C LEU A 212 2.29 7.04 -4.72
N ALA A 213 3.33 7.42 -5.45
CA ALA A 213 4.64 7.67 -4.86
C ALA A 213 4.61 8.83 -3.86
N LEU A 214 3.98 9.94 -4.22
CA LEU A 214 3.85 11.11 -3.34
C LEU A 214 3.01 10.78 -2.10
N HIS A 215 1.90 10.05 -2.27
CA HIS A 215 1.07 9.59 -1.15
C HIS A 215 1.90 8.78 -0.13
N GLU A 216 2.73 7.85 -0.61
CA GLU A 216 3.57 7.05 0.27
C GLU A 216 4.69 7.85 0.95
N LEU A 217 5.33 8.77 0.22
CA LEU A 217 6.37 9.62 0.78
C LEU A 217 5.82 10.57 1.85
N VAL A 218 4.65 11.17 1.60
CA VAL A 218 3.92 11.99 2.59
C VAL A 218 3.47 11.13 3.78
N GLY A 219 2.97 9.92 3.52
CA GLY A 219 2.59 8.97 4.56
C GLY A 219 3.75 8.56 5.46
N LEU A 220 4.93 8.33 4.88
CA LEU A 220 6.17 8.06 5.63
C LEU A 220 6.61 9.28 6.46
N ALA A 221 6.61 10.46 5.89
CA ALA A 221 6.94 11.69 6.61
C ALA A 221 5.99 11.91 7.79
N ARG A 222 4.69 11.77 7.57
CA ARG A 222 3.66 11.83 8.61
C ARG A 222 3.90 10.80 9.71
N PHE A 223 4.22 9.56 9.36
CA PHE A 223 4.51 8.50 10.33
C PHE A 223 5.68 8.90 11.26
N HIS A 224 6.77 9.40 10.71
CA HIS A 224 7.93 9.83 11.50
C HIS A 224 7.64 11.04 12.38
N VAL A 225 6.92 12.05 11.85
CA VAL A 225 6.54 13.24 12.63
C VAL A 225 5.63 12.86 13.79
N TRP A 226 4.61 12.04 13.56
CA TRP A 226 3.67 11.65 14.61
C TRP A 226 4.32 10.76 15.67
N ARG A 227 5.22 9.88 15.27
CA ARG A 227 6.03 9.10 16.23
C ARG A 227 6.95 10.02 17.06
N TRP A 228 7.57 11.02 16.45
CA TRP A 228 8.38 12.01 17.17
C TRP A 228 7.55 12.84 18.16
N LEU A 229 6.31 13.17 17.81
CA LEU A 229 5.36 13.87 18.66
C LEU A 229 4.66 12.97 19.69
N HIS A 230 4.99 11.68 19.77
CA HIS A 230 4.34 10.69 20.63
C HIS A 230 2.81 10.61 20.43
N LEU A 231 2.34 10.85 19.20
CA LEU A 231 0.92 10.75 18.82
C LEU A 231 0.53 9.33 18.33
N TYR A 232 1.50 8.43 18.25
CA TYR A 232 1.39 7.01 17.95
C TYR A 232 1.95 6.18 19.09
#